data_4a63b560c5d732e33db181134846ba06
#
_entry.id   4a63b560c5d732e33db181134846ba06
#
_cell.length_a   1.000
_cell.length_b   1.000
_cell.length_c   1.000
_cell.angle_alpha   90.00
_cell.angle_beta   90.00
_cell.angle_gamma   90.00
#
_symmetry.space_group_name_H-M   'P 1'
#
loop_
_entity.id
_entity.type
_entity.pdbx_description
1 polymer ?
#
loop_
_entity_poly.entity_id
_entity_poly.type
_entity_poly.pdbx_seq_one_letter_code
_entity_poly.pdbx_strand_id
1 'polypeptide(L)'
;MANDRFGMGWGMAGGTTLASITEARDAAQLAENAGFDSFWISHSMGIDSVLALACLGNEFPKLAEFGTSVVPIYGRHPVGLAQLVRTAQSAVGGRLTLGLGTGNQGYAEGKLGLTFDRPFSYMREFIQGLEPLLNGEPANNDGKLVSAHAELGIKAEATSILLAALGPKMLRFAGSYLQGTTLGQCGPKTILNYIRPHLNEGVEAVARNNNPRIMALVRICVTDDFSGAKALAQEISSHYQAIPSYSNATKHEGLDDPSDLHLIGSWQRVLDGLAEYGLAGATDLRVQIAAHDKVSSEASYCAVADYLS
;
A
#
# COMPACT_ATOMS: atom_id res chain seq x y z
N MET A 1 13.74 0.85 27.26
CA MET A 1 12.39 1.35 27.03
C MET A 1 12.07 0.96 25.60
N ALA A 2 11.03 0.17 25.34
CA ALA A 2 10.64 -0.12 23.98
C ALA A 2 10.37 1.22 23.27
N ASN A 3 11.02 1.44 22.13
CA ASN A 3 10.76 2.61 21.29
C ASN A 3 9.26 2.66 21.01
N ASP A 4 8.64 3.81 21.22
CA ASP A 4 7.19 4.00 21.04
C ASP A 4 6.77 3.84 19.55
N ARG A 5 7.72 3.65 18.62
CA ARG A 5 7.47 3.53 17.17
C ARG A 5 6.43 4.53 16.66
N PHE A 6 6.30 5.67 17.38
CA PHE A 6 5.30 6.75 17.16
C PHE A 6 3.84 6.25 17.16
N GLY A 7 3.56 5.12 17.83
CA GLY A 7 2.23 4.50 17.85
C GLY A 7 1.77 3.95 16.51
N MET A 8 2.69 3.74 15.55
CA MET A 8 2.40 3.23 14.21
C MET A 8 2.89 1.80 14.01
N GLY A 9 2.21 1.04 13.14
CA GLY A 9 2.73 -0.18 12.56
C GLY A 9 3.86 0.11 11.54
N TRP A 10 4.88 -0.73 11.49
CA TRP A 10 6.01 -0.58 10.58
C TRP A 10 6.08 -1.73 9.59
N GLY A 11 5.80 -1.44 8.33
CA GLY A 11 5.91 -2.36 7.21
C GLY A 11 7.09 -2.03 6.31
N MET A 12 7.70 -3.06 5.72
CA MET A 12 8.71 -2.90 4.68
C MET A 12 8.08 -3.07 3.30
N ALA A 13 8.39 -2.15 2.37
CA ALA A 13 8.07 -2.30 0.96
C ALA A 13 9.17 -3.13 0.26
N GLY A 14 8.79 -4.25 -0.32
CA GLY A 14 9.71 -5.20 -1.00
C GLY A 14 10.20 -4.76 -2.38
N GLY A 15 10.05 -3.46 -2.71
CA GLY A 15 10.44 -2.95 -4.02
C GLY A 15 9.24 -2.73 -4.95
N THR A 16 9.47 -1.98 -6.04
CA THR A 16 8.41 -1.62 -7.01
C THR A 16 8.21 -2.68 -8.08
N THR A 17 9.25 -3.45 -8.41
CA THR A 17 9.19 -4.49 -9.43
C THR A 17 10.11 -5.64 -9.02
N LEU A 18 9.52 -6.70 -8.46
CA LEU A 18 10.22 -7.95 -8.19
C LEU A 18 10.08 -8.86 -9.41
N ALA A 19 11.17 -9.49 -9.83
CA ALA A 19 11.19 -10.36 -11.01
C ALA A 19 11.05 -11.85 -10.67
N SER A 20 11.26 -12.24 -9.41
CA SER A 20 11.22 -13.64 -8.99
C SER A 20 10.72 -13.83 -7.56
N ILE A 21 10.27 -15.05 -7.25
CA ILE A 21 9.90 -15.44 -5.88
C ILE A 21 11.13 -15.42 -4.95
N THR A 22 12.32 -15.70 -5.49
CA THR A 22 13.57 -15.61 -4.72
C THR A 22 13.81 -14.18 -4.25
N GLU A 23 13.70 -13.18 -5.14
CA GLU A 23 13.81 -11.78 -4.74
C GLU A 23 12.76 -11.36 -3.70
N ALA A 24 11.53 -11.85 -3.85
CA ALA A 24 10.47 -11.60 -2.87
C ALA A 24 10.80 -12.22 -1.50
N ARG A 25 11.37 -13.43 -1.49
CA ARG A 25 11.81 -14.12 -0.28
C ARG A 25 12.97 -13.40 0.40
N ASP A 26 13.97 -12.98 -0.37
CA ASP A 26 15.12 -12.25 0.15
C ASP A 26 14.69 -10.91 0.79
N ALA A 27 13.75 -10.20 0.14
CA ALA A 27 13.19 -8.97 0.68
C ALA A 27 12.36 -9.19 1.95
N ALA A 28 11.56 -10.26 2.02
CA ALA A 28 10.81 -10.62 3.22
C ALA A 28 11.74 -11.03 4.38
N GLN A 29 12.85 -11.73 4.07
CA GLN A 29 13.86 -12.06 5.07
C GLN A 29 14.53 -10.80 5.65
N LEU A 30 14.82 -9.82 4.81
CA LEU A 30 15.33 -8.53 5.28
C LEU A 30 14.30 -7.82 6.19
N ALA A 31 13.02 -7.84 5.82
CA ALA A 31 11.97 -7.25 6.64
C ALA A 31 11.87 -7.93 8.02
N GLU A 32 11.83 -9.25 8.06
CA GLU A 32 11.76 -10.00 9.32
C GLU A 32 13.01 -9.79 10.20
N ASN A 33 14.21 -9.81 9.59
CA ASN A 33 15.48 -9.60 10.30
C ASN A 33 15.62 -8.19 10.89
N ALA A 34 15.07 -7.19 10.20
CA ALA A 34 15.06 -5.81 10.67
C ALA A 34 13.98 -5.52 11.73
N GLY A 35 13.09 -6.47 12.04
CA GLY A 35 12.04 -6.30 13.04
C GLY A 35 10.80 -5.53 12.55
N PHE A 36 10.55 -5.49 11.24
CA PHE A 36 9.30 -4.96 10.72
C PHE A 36 8.11 -5.85 11.11
N ASP A 37 6.95 -5.22 11.32
CA ASP A 37 5.70 -5.92 11.64
C ASP A 37 5.06 -6.55 10.41
N SER A 38 5.28 -5.97 9.22
CA SER A 38 4.63 -6.39 7.99
C SER A 38 5.52 -6.25 6.75
N PHE A 39 5.19 -7.02 5.71
CA PHE A 39 5.88 -6.98 4.42
C PHE A 39 4.90 -6.78 3.26
N TRP A 40 5.21 -5.87 2.34
CA TRP A 40 4.31 -5.39 1.30
C TRP A 40 4.93 -5.48 -0.09
N ILE A 41 4.21 -6.10 -1.03
CA ILE A 41 4.64 -6.22 -2.43
C ILE A 41 3.77 -5.33 -3.33
N SER A 42 4.41 -4.51 -4.16
CA SER A 42 3.74 -3.78 -5.23
C SER A 42 3.34 -4.73 -6.37
N HIS A 43 2.15 -4.53 -6.94
CA HIS A 43 1.73 -5.27 -8.12
C HIS A 43 1.93 -4.41 -9.37
N SER A 44 2.99 -4.69 -10.12
CA SER A 44 3.29 -3.99 -11.37
C SER A 44 3.50 -5.01 -12.52
N MET A 45 4.51 -4.85 -13.35
CA MET A 45 4.82 -5.75 -14.46
C MET A 45 5.81 -6.88 -14.09
N GLY A 46 6.11 -7.07 -12.80
CA GLY A 46 6.89 -8.20 -12.29
C GLY A 46 5.99 -9.39 -11.92
N ILE A 47 6.36 -10.09 -10.85
CA ILE A 47 5.58 -11.22 -10.32
C ILE A 47 4.20 -10.78 -9.83
N ASP A 48 3.22 -11.69 -9.87
CA ASP A 48 1.91 -11.45 -9.22
C ASP A 48 2.10 -11.37 -7.70
N SER A 49 1.74 -10.24 -7.11
CA SER A 49 1.98 -10.00 -5.69
C SER A 49 1.20 -10.92 -4.76
N VAL A 50 -0.03 -11.29 -5.11
CA VAL A 50 -0.85 -12.18 -4.28
C VAL A 50 -0.28 -13.60 -4.29
N LEU A 51 0.08 -14.09 -5.50
CA LEU A 51 0.69 -15.40 -5.65
C LEU A 51 2.07 -15.44 -4.99
N ALA A 52 2.87 -14.37 -5.12
CA ALA A 52 4.18 -14.28 -4.48
C ALA A 52 4.05 -14.40 -2.94
N LEU A 53 3.13 -13.66 -2.33
CA LEU A 53 2.89 -13.73 -0.89
C LEU A 53 2.42 -15.12 -0.46
N ALA A 54 1.56 -15.77 -1.24
CA ALA A 54 1.15 -17.15 -0.99
C ALA A 54 2.35 -18.13 -1.01
N CYS A 55 3.31 -17.92 -1.92
CA CYS A 55 4.52 -18.72 -2.00
C CYS A 55 5.48 -18.52 -0.80
N LEU A 56 5.44 -17.36 -0.16
CA LEU A 56 6.20 -17.09 1.06
C LEU A 56 5.59 -17.81 2.27
N GLY A 57 4.26 -17.96 2.28
CA GLY A 57 3.52 -18.79 3.21
C GLY A 57 3.92 -18.57 4.68
N ASN A 58 4.37 -19.65 5.32
CA ASN A 58 4.77 -19.66 6.73
C ASN A 58 6.28 -19.53 6.94
N GLU A 59 7.06 -19.17 5.93
CA GLU A 59 8.51 -19.04 6.03
C GLU A 59 8.93 -17.92 7.00
N PHE A 60 8.07 -16.89 7.19
CA PHE A 60 8.35 -15.70 7.99
C PHE A 60 7.34 -15.55 9.14
N PRO A 61 7.48 -16.30 10.23
CA PRO A 61 6.49 -16.33 11.33
C PRO A 61 6.47 -15.05 12.18
N LYS A 62 7.52 -14.22 12.15
CA LYS A 62 7.57 -12.98 12.92
C LYS A 62 6.87 -11.82 12.21
N LEU A 63 6.65 -11.92 10.89
CA LEU A 63 5.85 -10.94 10.16
C LEU A 63 4.37 -11.17 10.47
N ALA A 64 3.77 -10.23 11.18
CA ALA A 64 2.37 -10.31 11.59
C ALA A 64 1.41 -10.09 10.40
N GLU A 65 1.84 -9.42 9.34
CA GLU A 65 1.01 -9.11 8.18
C GLU A 65 1.80 -9.18 6.87
N PHE A 66 1.17 -9.71 5.84
CA PHE A 66 1.59 -9.62 4.45
C PHE A 66 0.57 -8.79 3.67
N GLY A 67 1.04 -7.94 2.76
CA GLY A 67 0.12 -7.11 2.01
C GLY A 67 0.53 -6.81 0.57
N THR A 68 -0.47 -6.45 -0.22
CA THR A 68 -0.23 -5.94 -1.58
C THR A 68 -0.39 -4.43 -1.61
N SER A 69 0.39 -3.74 -2.45
CA SER A 69 0.28 -2.29 -2.57
C SER A 69 0.61 -1.78 -3.97
N VAL A 70 -0.31 -1.89 -4.89
CA VAL A 70 -1.67 -2.45 -4.76
C VAL A 70 -2.01 -3.27 -5.99
N VAL A 71 -2.91 -4.23 -5.83
CA VAL A 71 -3.44 -4.99 -6.97
C VAL A 71 -4.40 -4.10 -7.78
N PRO A 72 -4.17 -3.89 -9.10
CA PRO A 72 -5.11 -3.16 -9.93
C PRO A 72 -6.34 -4.01 -10.27
N ILE A 73 -7.53 -3.37 -10.27
CA ILE A 73 -8.79 -4.06 -10.58
C ILE A 73 -9.04 -4.25 -12.07
N TYR A 74 -8.53 -3.35 -12.93
CA TYR A 74 -8.66 -3.51 -14.36
C TYR A 74 -7.90 -4.75 -14.84
N GLY A 75 -8.55 -5.53 -15.73
CA GLY A 75 -8.06 -6.83 -16.18
C GLY A 75 -8.38 -8.00 -15.24
N ARG A 76 -9.14 -7.75 -14.15
CA ARG A 76 -9.54 -8.78 -13.18
C ARG A 76 -11.06 -8.81 -13.02
N HIS A 77 -11.55 -9.96 -12.58
CA HIS A 77 -12.94 -10.14 -12.16
C HIS A 77 -12.99 -10.39 -10.64
N PRO A 78 -13.97 -9.84 -9.89
CA PRO A 78 -14.02 -10.00 -8.43
C PRO A 78 -14.02 -11.46 -7.98
N VAL A 79 -14.75 -12.35 -8.66
CA VAL A 79 -14.77 -13.78 -8.32
C VAL A 79 -13.39 -14.43 -8.46
N GLY A 80 -12.70 -14.19 -9.58
CA GLY A 80 -11.36 -14.76 -9.81
C GLY A 80 -10.33 -14.19 -8.84
N LEU A 81 -10.42 -12.89 -8.53
CA LEU A 81 -9.55 -12.27 -7.54
C LEU A 81 -9.84 -12.80 -6.13
N ALA A 82 -11.10 -12.95 -5.74
CA ALA A 82 -11.49 -13.53 -4.45
C ALA A 82 -10.95 -14.95 -4.28
N GLN A 83 -11.06 -15.78 -5.33
CA GLN A 83 -10.52 -17.15 -5.29
C GLN A 83 -9.00 -17.16 -5.07
N LEU A 84 -8.28 -16.31 -5.78
CA LEU A 84 -6.83 -16.16 -5.61
C LEU A 84 -6.46 -15.67 -4.21
N VAL A 85 -7.11 -14.59 -3.74
CA VAL A 85 -6.84 -13.97 -2.45
C VAL A 85 -7.17 -14.89 -1.28
N ARG A 86 -8.31 -15.59 -1.31
CA ARG A 86 -8.66 -16.55 -0.24
C ARG A 86 -7.71 -17.74 -0.20
N THR A 87 -7.25 -18.19 -1.36
CA THR A 87 -6.21 -19.25 -1.42
C THR A 87 -4.91 -18.76 -0.79
N ALA A 88 -4.48 -17.55 -1.13
CA ALA A 88 -3.30 -16.94 -0.54
C ALA A 88 -3.47 -16.69 0.97
N GLN A 89 -4.65 -16.22 1.41
CA GLN A 89 -4.96 -16.01 2.82
C GLN A 89 -4.82 -17.32 3.64
N SER A 90 -5.30 -18.44 3.08
CA SER A 90 -5.13 -19.76 3.70
C SER A 90 -3.64 -20.15 3.77
N ALA A 91 -2.86 -19.87 2.73
CA ALA A 91 -1.44 -20.20 2.67
C ALA A 91 -0.59 -19.40 3.68
N VAL A 92 -0.95 -18.12 3.93
CA VAL A 92 -0.24 -17.26 4.90
C VAL A 92 -0.82 -17.30 6.32
N GLY A 93 -1.74 -18.22 6.60
CA GLY A 93 -2.32 -18.38 7.94
C GLY A 93 -3.13 -17.18 8.44
N GLY A 94 -3.95 -16.56 7.57
CA GLY A 94 -4.83 -15.45 7.95
C GLY A 94 -4.16 -14.07 7.97
N ARG A 95 -2.92 -13.94 7.52
CA ARG A 95 -2.12 -12.72 7.66
C ARG A 95 -2.08 -11.83 6.40
N LEU A 96 -2.97 -12.07 5.43
CA LEU A 96 -3.01 -11.29 4.19
C LEU A 96 -3.95 -10.09 4.30
N THR A 97 -3.45 -8.92 3.92
CA THR A 97 -4.25 -7.71 3.65
C THR A 97 -4.18 -7.36 2.16
N LEU A 98 -5.33 -7.20 1.54
CA LEU A 98 -5.44 -6.87 0.13
C LEU A 98 -5.41 -5.35 -0.07
N GLY A 99 -4.28 -4.82 -0.52
CA GLY A 99 -4.24 -3.48 -1.08
C GLY A 99 -4.78 -3.49 -2.51
N LEU A 100 -5.79 -2.69 -2.77
CA LEU A 100 -6.54 -2.64 -4.03
C LEU A 100 -6.50 -1.24 -4.63
N GLY A 101 -6.42 -1.12 -5.95
CA GLY A 101 -6.44 0.17 -6.64
C GLY A 101 -7.02 0.09 -8.03
N THR A 102 -7.36 1.25 -8.61
CA THR A 102 -7.77 1.30 -10.01
C THR A 102 -6.60 1.13 -10.99
N GLY A 103 -5.36 1.29 -10.52
CA GLY A 103 -4.26 1.57 -11.43
C GLY A 103 -4.43 2.99 -12.01
N ASN A 104 -3.93 3.19 -13.22
CA ASN A 104 -4.07 4.44 -13.97
C ASN A 104 -4.47 4.17 -15.43
N GLN A 105 -4.83 5.24 -16.14
CA GLN A 105 -5.25 5.14 -17.54
C GLN A 105 -4.19 4.50 -18.44
N GLY A 106 -2.92 4.88 -18.27
CA GLY A 106 -1.82 4.30 -19.04
C GLY A 106 -1.63 2.80 -18.82
N TYR A 107 -1.96 2.31 -17.62
CA TYR A 107 -1.99 0.88 -17.34
C TYR A 107 -3.18 0.19 -18.01
N ALA A 108 -4.39 0.69 -17.78
CA ALA A 108 -5.61 0.05 -18.29
C ALA A 108 -5.70 0.10 -19.82
N GLU A 109 -5.51 1.28 -20.41
CA GLU A 109 -5.64 1.46 -21.87
C GLU A 109 -4.36 1.07 -22.61
N GLY A 110 -3.21 1.54 -22.12
CA GLY A 110 -1.94 1.36 -22.83
C GLY A 110 -1.35 -0.05 -22.72
N LYS A 111 -1.56 -0.75 -21.61
CA LYS A 111 -1.00 -2.11 -21.41
C LYS A 111 -2.02 -3.22 -21.54
N LEU A 112 -3.26 -2.99 -21.12
CA LEU A 112 -4.28 -4.03 -21.13
C LEU A 112 -5.28 -3.89 -22.30
N GLY A 113 -5.31 -2.76 -23.01
CA GLY A 113 -6.28 -2.49 -24.06
C GLY A 113 -7.73 -2.34 -23.56
N LEU A 114 -7.89 -1.98 -22.26
CA LEU A 114 -9.20 -1.85 -21.62
C LEU A 114 -9.56 -0.37 -21.49
N THR A 115 -10.83 -0.03 -21.61
CA THR A 115 -11.30 1.35 -21.40
C THR A 115 -11.22 1.73 -19.93
N PHE A 116 -10.58 2.86 -19.63
CA PHE A 116 -10.50 3.45 -18.30
C PHE A 116 -11.63 4.49 -18.13
N ASP A 117 -12.86 4.01 -17.99
CA ASP A 117 -14.04 4.86 -17.79
C ASP A 117 -14.63 4.66 -16.40
N ARG A 118 -15.16 5.75 -15.81
CA ARG A 118 -15.87 5.75 -14.52
C ARG A 118 -15.16 4.94 -13.42
N PRO A 119 -13.84 5.17 -13.14
CA PRO A 119 -13.05 4.31 -12.26
C PRO A 119 -13.62 4.19 -10.83
N PHE A 120 -14.30 5.23 -10.32
CA PHE A 120 -14.98 5.15 -9.02
C PHE A 120 -16.17 4.20 -9.05
N SER A 121 -17.03 4.29 -10.08
CA SER A 121 -18.20 3.40 -10.19
C SER A 121 -17.76 1.95 -10.40
N TYR A 122 -16.72 1.75 -11.23
CA TYR A 122 -16.16 0.44 -11.48
C TYR A 122 -15.58 -0.17 -10.18
N MET A 123 -14.79 0.60 -9.42
CA MET A 123 -14.23 0.15 -8.14
C MET A 123 -15.35 -0.21 -7.14
N ARG A 124 -16.37 0.63 -7.02
CA ARG A 124 -17.48 0.38 -6.10
C ARG A 124 -18.19 -0.95 -6.42
N GLU A 125 -18.56 -1.16 -7.68
CA GLU A 125 -19.25 -2.39 -8.09
C GLU A 125 -18.32 -3.61 -8.00
N PHE A 126 -17.03 -3.43 -8.28
CA PHE A 126 -16.01 -4.46 -8.11
C PHE A 126 -15.91 -4.91 -6.65
N ILE A 127 -15.86 -3.97 -5.70
CA ILE A 127 -15.79 -4.27 -4.26
C ILE A 127 -17.10 -4.89 -3.77
N GLN A 128 -18.26 -4.44 -4.24
CA GLN A 128 -19.55 -5.06 -3.90
C GLN A 128 -19.61 -6.54 -4.29
N GLY A 129 -18.97 -6.93 -5.39
CA GLY A 129 -18.84 -8.33 -5.77
C GLY A 129 -17.67 -9.09 -5.11
N LEU A 130 -16.66 -8.37 -4.63
CA LEU A 130 -15.45 -8.96 -4.06
C LEU A 130 -15.56 -9.20 -2.54
N GLU A 131 -15.96 -8.18 -1.80
CA GLU A 131 -15.92 -8.16 -0.33
C GLU A 131 -16.69 -9.31 0.33
N PRO A 132 -17.95 -9.65 -0.07
CA PRO A 132 -18.64 -10.81 0.48
C PRO A 132 -17.82 -12.10 0.31
N LEU A 133 -17.24 -12.30 -0.87
CA LEU A 133 -16.44 -13.49 -1.15
C LEU A 133 -15.17 -13.56 -0.29
N LEU A 134 -14.55 -12.42 0.00
CA LEU A 134 -13.39 -12.35 0.90
C LEU A 134 -13.76 -12.66 2.35
N ASN A 135 -14.98 -12.36 2.75
CA ASN A 135 -15.54 -12.71 4.07
C ASN A 135 -16.08 -14.13 4.15
N GLY A 136 -16.06 -14.90 3.05
CA GLY A 136 -16.60 -16.26 2.99
C GLY A 136 -18.12 -16.32 2.79
N GLU A 137 -18.71 -15.21 2.37
CA GLU A 137 -20.13 -15.06 2.07
C GLU A 137 -20.39 -15.12 0.56
N PRO A 138 -21.59 -15.51 0.11
CA PRO A 138 -21.95 -15.45 -1.30
C PRO A 138 -22.00 -14.01 -1.81
N ALA A 139 -21.46 -13.77 -3.00
CA ALA A 139 -21.69 -12.54 -3.74
C ALA A 139 -22.94 -12.65 -4.60
N ASN A 140 -23.76 -11.60 -4.60
CA ASN A 140 -24.92 -11.48 -5.45
C ASN A 140 -25.08 -10.00 -5.89
N ASN A 141 -24.24 -9.57 -6.82
CA ASN A 141 -24.13 -8.19 -7.27
C ASN A 141 -24.48 -8.07 -8.76
N ASP A 142 -25.56 -7.33 -9.06
CA ASP A 142 -26.02 -6.99 -10.41
C ASP A 142 -25.54 -5.58 -10.83
N GLY A 143 -24.23 -5.35 -10.84
CA GLY A 143 -23.66 -4.09 -11.24
C GLY A 143 -23.79 -3.85 -12.76
N LYS A 144 -23.84 -2.58 -13.16
CA LYS A 144 -23.85 -2.18 -14.58
C LYS A 144 -22.48 -2.32 -15.26
N LEU A 145 -21.42 -2.24 -14.48
CA LEU A 145 -20.03 -2.32 -14.93
C LEU A 145 -19.40 -3.65 -14.52
N VAL A 146 -19.76 -4.15 -13.33
CA VAL A 146 -19.19 -5.39 -12.78
C VAL A 146 -20.32 -6.14 -12.05
N SER A 147 -20.64 -7.34 -12.54
CA SER A 147 -21.57 -8.26 -11.85
C SER A 147 -20.81 -9.45 -11.28
N ALA A 148 -21.27 -9.98 -10.16
CA ALA A 148 -20.67 -11.16 -9.53
C ALA A 148 -21.72 -11.98 -8.79
N HIS A 149 -21.88 -13.24 -9.21
CA HIS A 149 -22.78 -14.23 -8.59
C HIS A 149 -21.97 -15.49 -8.34
N ALA A 150 -21.51 -15.67 -7.10
CA ALA A 150 -20.66 -16.81 -6.75
C ALA A 150 -20.67 -17.06 -5.25
N GLU A 151 -20.36 -18.32 -4.91
CA GLU A 151 -19.99 -18.76 -3.57
C GLU A 151 -18.68 -19.55 -3.66
N LEU A 152 -17.75 -19.33 -2.74
CA LEU A 152 -16.46 -19.97 -2.74
C LEU A 152 -16.35 -20.96 -1.57
N GLY A 153 -16.02 -22.22 -1.86
CA GLY A 153 -15.81 -23.27 -0.85
C GLY A 153 -14.42 -23.23 -0.15
N ILE A 154 -13.71 -22.08 -0.21
CA ILE A 154 -12.35 -21.96 0.34
C ILE A 154 -12.43 -21.58 1.82
N LYS A 155 -11.83 -22.43 2.67
CA LYS A 155 -11.70 -22.16 4.11
C LYS A 155 -10.48 -21.26 4.36
N ALA A 156 -10.72 -20.01 4.71
CA ALA A 156 -9.71 -19.04 5.07
C ALA A 156 -10.34 -17.98 5.97
N GLU A 157 -9.52 -17.28 6.74
CA GLU A 157 -9.96 -16.09 7.47
C GLU A 157 -10.45 -14.99 6.51
N ALA A 158 -11.27 -14.06 7.01
CA ALA A 158 -11.66 -12.88 6.24
C ALA A 158 -10.43 -12.06 5.86
N THR A 159 -10.47 -11.46 4.66
CA THR A 159 -9.35 -10.65 4.18
C THR A 159 -9.71 -9.16 4.17
N SER A 160 -8.96 -8.36 4.92
CA SER A 160 -9.11 -6.90 4.95
C SER A 160 -8.71 -6.25 3.61
N ILE A 161 -9.37 -5.15 3.27
CA ILE A 161 -9.06 -4.36 2.07
C ILE A 161 -8.57 -2.97 2.48
N LEU A 162 -7.38 -2.58 1.99
CA LEU A 162 -6.91 -1.19 1.96
C LEU A 162 -7.03 -0.65 0.53
N LEU A 163 -7.72 0.49 0.38
CA LEU A 163 -7.93 1.08 -0.95
C LEU A 163 -6.86 2.13 -1.25
N ALA A 164 -6.19 2.04 -2.40
CA ALA A 164 -5.38 3.13 -2.89
C ALA A 164 -6.30 4.28 -3.34
N ALA A 165 -6.42 5.30 -2.50
CA ALA A 165 -7.36 6.39 -2.67
C ALA A 165 -6.68 7.74 -2.47
N LEU A 166 -6.79 8.63 -3.46
CA LEU A 166 -6.31 10.02 -3.41
C LEU A 166 -7.42 11.03 -3.70
N GLY A 167 -8.51 10.60 -4.33
CA GLY A 167 -9.66 11.47 -4.61
C GLY A 167 -10.72 11.38 -3.52
N PRO A 168 -11.49 12.47 -3.27
CA PRO A 168 -12.42 12.55 -2.13
C PRO A 168 -13.51 11.48 -2.15
N LYS A 169 -14.03 11.10 -3.32
CA LYS A 169 -15.05 10.03 -3.44
C LYS A 169 -14.50 8.67 -3.04
N MET A 170 -13.26 8.33 -3.46
CA MET A 170 -12.60 7.08 -3.10
C MET A 170 -12.24 7.04 -1.61
N LEU A 171 -11.79 8.17 -1.05
CA LEU A 171 -11.46 8.28 0.37
C LEU A 171 -12.69 8.09 1.25
N ARG A 172 -13.81 8.77 0.93
CA ARG A 172 -15.08 8.57 1.65
C ARG A 172 -15.54 7.11 1.57
N PHE A 173 -15.45 6.51 0.38
CA PHE A 173 -15.83 5.11 0.20
C PHE A 173 -14.94 4.17 1.03
N ALA A 174 -13.62 4.41 1.06
CA ALA A 174 -12.71 3.64 1.90
C ALA A 174 -13.04 3.78 3.39
N GLY A 175 -13.32 5.00 3.85
CA GLY A 175 -13.75 5.27 5.23
C GLY A 175 -15.08 4.61 5.59
N SER A 176 -16.06 4.61 4.67
CA SER A 176 -17.39 4.03 4.91
C SER A 176 -17.37 2.50 4.99
N TYR A 177 -16.65 1.84 4.09
CA TYR A 177 -16.88 0.41 3.86
C TYR A 177 -15.64 -0.47 4.02
N LEU A 178 -14.41 0.08 3.97
CA LEU A 178 -13.19 -0.71 3.95
C LEU A 178 -12.35 -0.52 5.21
N GLN A 179 -11.25 -1.28 5.32
CA GLN A 179 -10.34 -1.17 6.45
C GLN A 179 -9.60 0.18 6.50
N GLY A 180 -9.50 0.87 5.35
CA GLY A 180 -8.85 2.16 5.24
C GLY A 180 -8.21 2.38 3.88
N THR A 181 -7.14 3.16 3.87
CA THR A 181 -6.42 3.53 2.64
C THR A 181 -4.93 3.21 2.71
N THR A 182 -4.34 2.90 1.56
CA THR A 182 -2.88 2.82 1.38
C THR A 182 -2.44 3.90 0.39
N LEU A 183 -1.49 4.73 0.81
CA LEU A 183 -1.09 5.94 0.12
C LEU A 183 0.29 5.78 -0.52
N GLY A 184 0.44 6.34 -1.71
CA GLY A 184 1.72 6.61 -2.34
C GLY A 184 1.86 8.09 -2.63
N GLN A 185 3.06 8.65 -2.55
CA GLN A 185 3.37 10.05 -2.87
C GLN A 185 2.53 11.07 -2.08
N CYS A 186 2.30 10.81 -0.80
CA CYS A 186 1.60 11.68 0.13
C CYS A 186 2.49 11.97 1.33
N GLY A 187 2.64 13.25 1.67
CA GLY A 187 3.33 13.68 2.86
C GLY A 187 2.38 13.94 4.05
N PRO A 188 2.95 14.28 5.21
CA PRO A 188 2.19 14.51 6.45
C PRO A 188 1.09 15.57 6.31
N LYS A 189 1.37 16.69 5.64
CA LYS A 189 0.36 17.77 5.47
C LYS A 189 -0.82 17.31 4.63
N THR A 190 -0.56 16.53 3.57
CA THR A 190 -1.61 15.93 2.75
C THR A 190 -2.47 14.97 3.56
N ILE A 191 -1.85 14.15 4.41
CA ILE A 191 -2.57 13.22 5.28
C ILE A 191 -3.46 13.99 6.25
N LEU A 192 -2.89 14.96 6.99
CA LEU A 192 -3.59 15.72 8.01
C LEU A 192 -4.75 16.55 7.45
N ASN A 193 -4.50 17.28 6.35
CA ASN A 193 -5.42 18.32 5.89
C ASN A 193 -6.37 17.85 4.78
N TYR A 194 -6.11 16.69 4.16
CA TYR A 194 -6.91 16.24 3.04
C TYR A 194 -7.35 14.78 3.15
N ILE A 195 -6.44 13.82 3.35
CA ILE A 195 -6.78 12.40 3.35
C ILE A 195 -7.68 12.05 4.54
N ARG A 196 -7.22 12.35 5.76
CA ARG A 196 -7.90 12.04 7.00
C ARG A 196 -9.29 12.69 7.10
N PRO A 197 -9.50 13.97 6.77
CA PRO A 197 -10.83 14.57 6.73
C PRO A 197 -11.82 13.80 5.85
N HIS A 198 -11.43 13.47 4.61
CA HIS A 198 -12.33 12.75 3.70
C HIS A 198 -12.58 11.29 4.09
N LEU A 199 -11.63 10.62 4.72
CA LEU A 199 -11.87 9.30 5.32
C LEU A 199 -12.89 9.39 6.45
N ASN A 200 -12.75 10.38 7.33
CA ASN A 200 -13.64 10.58 8.47
C ASN A 200 -15.07 10.94 8.03
N GLU A 201 -15.22 11.79 6.99
CA GLU A 201 -16.54 12.03 6.38
C GLU A 201 -17.22 10.71 5.96
N GLY A 202 -16.46 9.74 5.45
CA GLY A 202 -16.97 8.41 5.12
C GLY A 202 -17.38 7.61 6.35
N VAL A 203 -16.58 7.62 7.41
CA VAL A 203 -16.89 6.96 8.69
C VAL A 203 -18.18 7.51 9.29
N GLU A 204 -18.30 8.84 9.36
CA GLU A 204 -19.44 9.55 9.92
C GLU A 204 -20.72 9.27 9.13
N ALA A 205 -20.65 9.22 7.79
CA ALA A 205 -21.80 8.99 6.91
C ALA A 205 -22.52 7.67 7.18
N VAL A 206 -21.83 6.66 7.72
CA VAL A 206 -22.40 5.34 8.04
C VAL A 206 -22.34 5.01 9.55
N ALA A 207 -22.04 6.01 10.39
CA ALA A 207 -21.91 5.89 11.84
C ALA A 207 -21.00 4.72 12.28
N ARG A 208 -19.88 4.55 11.60
CA ARG A 208 -18.90 3.49 11.87
C ARG A 208 -18.11 3.82 13.13
N ASN A 209 -17.88 2.83 14.00
CA ASN A 209 -17.17 3.04 15.26
C ASN A 209 -15.65 2.85 15.17
N ASN A 210 -15.12 2.35 14.03
CA ASN A 210 -13.70 2.06 13.90
C ASN A 210 -13.02 3.17 13.10
N ASN A 211 -11.86 3.62 13.55
CA ASN A 211 -11.00 4.49 12.76
C ASN A 211 -10.40 3.70 11.59
N PRO A 212 -10.46 4.23 10.35
CA PRO A 212 -9.83 3.59 9.22
C PRO A 212 -8.31 3.67 9.31
N ARG A 213 -7.62 2.63 8.83
CA ARG A 213 -6.17 2.63 8.70
C ARG A 213 -5.73 3.65 7.62
N ILE A 214 -4.64 4.33 7.88
CA ILE A 214 -3.96 5.22 6.94
C ILE A 214 -2.52 4.72 6.83
N MET A 215 -2.24 3.94 5.80
CA MET A 215 -0.92 3.41 5.53
C MET A 215 -0.17 4.30 4.55
N ALA A 216 0.95 4.88 4.96
CA ALA A 216 1.75 5.77 4.14
C ALA A 216 3.01 5.08 3.61
N LEU A 217 3.23 5.13 2.27
CA LEU A 217 4.53 4.80 1.69
C LEU A 217 5.49 5.95 1.95
N VAL A 218 6.59 5.66 2.65
CA VAL A 218 7.65 6.61 2.92
C VAL A 218 8.98 6.06 2.39
N ARG A 219 9.64 6.83 1.54
CA ARG A 219 10.96 6.49 1.02
C ARG A 219 12.03 7.15 1.84
N ILE A 220 13.01 6.36 2.26
CA ILE A 220 14.11 6.82 3.10
C ILE A 220 15.47 6.54 2.47
N CYS A 221 16.44 7.41 2.75
CA CYS A 221 17.84 7.20 2.43
C CYS A 221 18.73 7.83 3.51
N VAL A 222 19.36 7.02 4.32
CA VAL A 222 20.36 7.47 5.31
C VAL A 222 21.70 7.60 4.60
N THR A 223 22.19 8.84 4.47
CA THR A 223 23.40 9.15 3.71
C THR A 223 23.92 10.55 4.01
N ASP A 224 25.22 10.77 3.85
CA ASP A 224 25.86 12.09 3.80
C ASP A 224 25.93 12.63 2.35
N ASP A 225 25.74 11.77 1.34
CA ASP A 225 25.63 12.20 -0.06
C ASP A 225 24.17 12.54 -0.40
N PHE A 226 23.79 13.76 0.00
CA PHE A 226 22.45 14.29 -0.32
C PHE A 226 22.22 14.42 -1.82
N SER A 227 23.25 14.76 -2.58
CA SER A 227 23.15 15.01 -4.03
C SER A 227 22.80 13.74 -4.80
N GLY A 228 23.51 12.64 -4.57
CA GLY A 228 23.26 11.35 -5.20
C GLY A 228 21.88 10.80 -4.83
N ALA A 229 21.50 10.86 -3.54
CA ALA A 229 20.20 10.43 -3.07
C ALA A 229 19.05 11.28 -3.64
N LYS A 230 19.22 12.61 -3.76
CA LYS A 230 18.22 13.49 -4.36
C LYS A 230 18.03 13.23 -5.85
N ALA A 231 19.10 12.96 -6.58
CA ALA A 231 19.02 12.60 -8.00
C ALA A 231 18.17 11.32 -8.22
N LEU A 232 18.41 10.27 -7.41
CA LEU A 232 17.57 9.06 -7.45
C LEU A 232 16.13 9.36 -7.06
N ALA A 233 15.90 10.18 -6.03
CA ALA A 233 14.56 10.57 -5.63
C ALA A 233 13.80 11.28 -6.75
N GLN A 234 14.45 12.13 -7.52
CA GLN A 234 13.90 12.80 -8.71
C GLN A 234 13.58 11.82 -9.82
N GLU A 235 14.48 10.87 -10.10
CA GLU A 235 14.23 9.81 -11.08
C GLU A 235 12.98 9.00 -10.72
N ILE A 236 12.89 8.50 -9.49
CA ILE A 236 11.72 7.74 -9.00
C ILE A 236 10.45 8.58 -9.11
N SER A 237 10.51 9.84 -8.68
CA SER A 237 9.33 10.73 -8.60
C SER A 237 8.86 11.19 -9.97
N SER A 238 9.72 11.25 -10.97
CA SER A 238 9.37 11.65 -12.35
C SER A 238 8.25 10.80 -12.95
N HIS A 239 8.20 9.52 -12.62
CA HIS A 239 7.19 8.58 -13.09
C HIS A 239 5.77 8.91 -12.57
N TYR A 240 5.65 9.69 -11.50
CA TYR A 240 4.38 10.03 -10.88
C TYR A 240 3.86 11.41 -11.27
N GLN A 241 4.72 12.31 -11.75
CA GLN A 241 4.35 13.70 -12.09
C GLN A 241 3.28 13.78 -13.17
N ALA A 242 3.30 12.89 -14.16
CA ALA A 242 2.31 12.85 -15.24
C ALA A 242 0.94 12.30 -14.80
N ILE A 243 0.82 11.77 -13.58
CA ILE A 243 -0.41 11.16 -13.08
C ILE A 243 -1.16 12.22 -12.24
N PRO A 244 -2.35 12.70 -12.67
CA PRO A 244 -3.04 13.84 -12.03
C PRO A 244 -3.30 13.68 -10.54
N SER A 245 -3.61 12.46 -10.08
CA SER A 245 -3.88 12.18 -8.66
C SER A 245 -2.64 12.39 -7.79
N TYR A 246 -1.46 12.01 -8.25
CA TYR A 246 -0.21 12.24 -7.52
C TYR A 246 0.24 13.68 -7.59
N SER A 247 0.13 14.33 -8.76
CA SER A 247 0.40 15.77 -8.88
C SER A 247 -0.47 16.61 -7.93
N ASN A 248 -1.75 16.25 -7.77
CA ASN A 248 -2.62 16.90 -6.79
C ASN A 248 -2.18 16.64 -5.34
N ALA A 249 -1.76 15.44 -5.00
CA ALA A 249 -1.25 15.13 -3.66
C ALA A 249 0.01 15.96 -3.31
N THR A 250 0.93 16.10 -4.27
CA THR A 250 2.12 16.96 -4.12
C THR A 250 1.74 18.44 -3.86
N LYS A 251 0.70 18.94 -4.55
CA LYS A 251 0.18 20.30 -4.31
C LYS A 251 -0.45 20.44 -2.91
N HIS A 252 -1.20 19.45 -2.44
CA HIS A 252 -1.74 19.44 -1.08
C HIS A 252 -0.65 19.44 -0.01
N GLU A 253 0.50 18.86 -0.31
CA GLU A 253 1.68 18.91 0.56
C GLU A 253 2.35 20.30 0.54
N GLY A 254 2.10 21.11 -0.50
CA GLY A 254 2.74 22.40 -0.71
C GLY A 254 4.15 22.27 -1.29
N LEU A 255 4.41 21.21 -2.05
CA LEU A 255 5.68 20.95 -2.70
C LEU A 255 5.58 21.19 -4.20
N ASP A 256 6.65 21.72 -4.79
CA ASP A 256 6.81 21.85 -6.24
C ASP A 256 7.45 20.58 -6.85
N ASP A 257 8.36 19.95 -6.12
CA ASP A 257 9.06 18.73 -6.52
C ASP A 257 8.62 17.55 -5.64
N PRO A 258 7.93 16.52 -6.20
CA PRO A 258 7.51 15.36 -5.42
C PRO A 258 8.67 14.53 -4.83
N SER A 259 9.90 14.75 -5.31
CA SER A 259 11.07 14.10 -4.73
C SER A 259 11.43 14.62 -3.33
N ASP A 260 10.87 15.79 -2.93
CA ASP A 260 11.01 16.32 -1.56
C ASP A 260 10.23 15.51 -0.52
N LEU A 261 9.36 14.59 -0.94
CA LEU A 261 8.71 13.60 -0.07
C LEU A 261 9.67 12.49 0.40
N HIS A 262 10.83 12.34 -0.22
CA HIS A 262 11.83 11.38 0.22
C HIS A 262 12.59 11.91 1.44
N LEU A 263 12.68 11.13 2.50
CA LEU A 263 13.42 11.48 3.70
C LEU A 263 14.90 11.10 3.50
N ILE A 264 15.72 12.11 3.24
CA ILE A 264 17.16 11.94 2.92
C ILE A 264 18.03 12.65 3.95
N GLY A 265 19.07 12.01 4.42
CA GLY A 265 20.09 12.61 5.30
C GLY A 265 20.48 11.72 6.47
N SER A 266 20.88 12.33 7.60
CA SER A 266 21.19 11.58 8.81
C SER A 266 19.99 10.78 9.32
N TRP A 267 20.22 9.69 10.06
CA TRP A 267 19.16 8.92 10.67
C TRP A 267 18.20 9.77 11.52
N GLN A 268 18.72 10.70 12.31
CA GLN A 268 17.87 11.58 13.11
C GLN A 268 16.90 12.39 12.25
N ARG A 269 17.36 12.95 11.12
CA ARG A 269 16.50 13.68 10.18
C ARG A 269 15.43 12.78 9.56
N VAL A 270 15.80 11.55 9.20
CA VAL A 270 14.84 10.57 8.67
C VAL A 270 13.81 10.22 9.74
N LEU A 271 14.26 9.97 10.96
CA LEU A 271 13.39 9.63 12.09
C LEU A 271 12.40 10.76 12.44
N ASP A 272 12.86 12.00 12.46
CA ASP A 272 12.01 13.17 12.69
C ASP A 272 10.93 13.28 11.59
N GLY A 273 11.30 13.06 10.33
CA GLY A 273 10.34 13.03 9.22
C GLY A 273 9.33 11.88 9.31
N LEU A 274 9.75 10.69 9.76
CA LEU A 274 8.83 9.57 9.99
C LEU A 274 7.84 9.86 11.12
N ALA A 275 8.29 10.54 12.19
CA ALA A 275 7.42 10.95 13.31
C ALA A 275 6.30 11.90 12.84
N GLU A 276 6.57 12.80 11.88
CA GLU A 276 5.56 13.71 11.34
C GLU A 276 4.37 12.98 10.70
N TYR A 277 4.60 11.79 10.10
CA TYR A 277 3.51 10.97 9.56
C TYR A 277 2.57 10.49 10.66
N GLY A 278 3.11 10.04 11.80
CA GLY A 278 2.29 9.66 12.96
C GLY A 278 1.48 10.83 13.51
N LEU A 279 2.10 11.99 13.68
CA LEU A 279 1.43 13.22 14.12
C LEU A 279 0.31 13.64 13.14
N ALA A 280 0.48 13.39 11.86
CA ALA A 280 -0.53 13.66 10.83
C ALA A 280 -1.70 12.67 10.85
N GLY A 281 -1.56 11.54 11.53
CA GLY A 281 -2.59 10.52 11.68
C GLY A 281 -2.40 9.29 10.80
N ALA A 282 -1.20 9.05 10.25
CA ALA A 282 -0.85 7.75 9.70
C ALA A 282 -0.90 6.71 10.82
N THR A 283 -1.52 5.56 10.54
CA THR A 283 -1.57 4.42 11.47
C THR A 283 -0.47 3.42 11.20
N ASP A 284 0.04 3.43 9.98
CA ASP A 284 1.05 2.50 9.50
C ASP A 284 2.00 3.20 8.53
N LEU A 285 3.27 2.88 8.64
CA LEU A 285 4.28 3.21 7.67
C LEU A 285 4.56 2.00 6.78
N ARG A 286 4.75 2.25 5.50
CA ARG A 286 5.34 1.30 4.57
C ARG A 286 6.66 1.88 4.09
N VAL A 287 7.73 1.51 4.78
CA VAL A 287 9.07 2.05 4.56
C VAL A 287 9.69 1.40 3.32
N GLN A 288 10.18 2.22 2.41
CA GLN A 288 10.99 1.81 1.26
C GLN A 288 12.38 2.42 1.37
N ILE A 289 13.40 1.59 1.43
CA ILE A 289 14.79 2.05 1.32
C ILE A 289 15.02 2.41 -0.16
N ALA A 290 15.21 3.71 -0.44
CA ALA A 290 15.45 4.28 -1.77
C ALA A 290 16.86 4.85 -1.82
N ALA A 291 17.85 3.97 -1.74
CA ALA A 291 19.26 4.30 -1.68
C ALA A 291 19.89 4.33 -3.07
N HIS A 292 20.78 5.30 -3.30
CA HIS A 292 21.46 5.51 -4.58
C HIS A 292 22.70 4.64 -4.77
N ASP A 293 23.20 4.06 -3.67
CA ASP A 293 24.34 3.14 -3.68
C ASP A 293 24.24 2.07 -2.57
N LYS A 294 25.20 1.15 -2.56
CA LYS A 294 25.23 0.06 -1.58
C LYS A 294 25.48 0.58 -0.15
N VAL A 295 26.32 1.60 0.02
CA VAL A 295 26.66 2.15 1.34
C VAL A 295 25.44 2.77 1.99
N SER A 296 24.72 3.62 1.29
CA SER A 296 23.48 4.23 1.77
C SER A 296 22.36 3.21 1.96
N SER A 297 22.34 2.13 1.16
CA SER A 297 21.39 1.02 1.35
C SER A 297 21.63 0.29 2.67
N GLU A 298 22.88 -0.10 2.93
CA GLU A 298 23.29 -0.77 4.18
C GLU A 298 23.08 0.15 5.39
N ALA A 299 23.46 1.43 5.30
CA ALA A 299 23.29 2.40 6.37
C ALA A 299 21.81 2.60 6.72
N SER A 300 20.93 2.71 5.70
CA SER A 300 19.49 2.86 5.90
C SER A 300 18.89 1.61 6.54
N TYR A 301 19.28 0.43 6.08
CA TYR A 301 18.79 -0.84 6.62
C TYR A 301 19.22 -1.01 8.09
N CYS A 302 20.50 -0.81 8.40
CA CYS A 302 21.01 -0.93 9.78
C CYS A 302 20.32 0.07 10.73
N ALA A 303 20.17 1.33 10.30
CA ALA A 303 19.52 2.35 11.12
C ALA A 303 18.07 1.99 11.47
N VAL A 304 17.31 1.45 10.51
CA VAL A 304 15.95 0.97 10.76
C VAL A 304 15.96 -0.27 11.66
N ALA A 305 16.82 -1.24 11.39
CA ALA A 305 16.90 -2.47 12.18
C ALA A 305 17.26 -2.18 13.65
N ASP A 306 18.23 -1.30 13.89
CA ASP A 306 18.62 -0.87 15.24
C ASP A 306 17.47 -0.14 15.97
N TYR A 307 16.66 0.62 15.23
CA TYR A 307 15.49 1.32 15.80
C TYR A 307 14.33 0.38 16.13
N LEU A 308 14.11 -0.67 15.33
CA LEU A 308 13.01 -1.62 15.53
C LEU A 308 13.32 -2.75 16.51
N SER A 309 14.61 -2.96 16.85
CA SER A 309 15.08 -3.94 17.85
C SER A 309 14.72 -3.49 19.26
#